data_a6a44efbeec63c3d51bd5f25af5ca680
#
_entry.id   a6a44efbeec63c3d51bd5f25af5ca680
#
_cell.length_a   1.000
_cell.length_b   1.000
_cell.length_c   1.000
_cell.angle_alpha   90.00
_cell.angle_beta   90.00
_cell.angle_gamma   90.00
#
_symmetry.space_group_name_H-M   'P 1'
#
loop_
_entity.id
_entity.type
_entity.pdbx_description
1 polymer ?
#
loop_
_entity_poly.entity_id
_entity_poly.type
_entity_poly.pdbx_seq_one_letter_code
_entity_poly.pdbx_strand_id
1 'polypeptide(L)'
;MLRLILIAITGLLYACAAEASQEQSTIQLTEADAGRLVELRVGDILEVTLPGNPTTGFQWEVSEINSAILEPIGEPKFEPSSNAVGSGGNVTLRFEAVGTGQTELTLIHHRPFEENIPPMQTFEVTITVR
;
A
#
# COMPACT_ATOMS: atom_id res chain seq x y z
N MET A 1 66.32 14.70 -35.26
CA MET A 1 65.79 13.56 -34.43
C MET A 1 64.45 13.92 -33.89
N LEU A 2 63.41 13.38 -34.49
CA LEU A 2 62.03 13.66 -34.08
C LEU A 2 61.62 12.62 -33.01
N ARG A 3 61.40 13.07 -31.77
CA ARG A 3 60.87 12.19 -30.76
C ARG A 3 59.35 12.29 -30.77
N LEU A 4 58.73 11.22 -31.25
CA LEU A 4 57.28 11.06 -31.15
C LEU A 4 56.92 10.80 -29.66
N ILE A 5 56.23 11.72 -29.04
CA ILE A 5 55.64 11.52 -27.75
C ILE A 5 54.25 10.92 -27.99
N LEU A 6 54.10 9.64 -27.72
CA LEU A 6 52.82 8.96 -27.78
C LEU A 6 52.06 9.28 -26.49
N ILE A 7 51.09 10.18 -26.58
CA ILE A 7 50.19 10.45 -25.48
C ILE A 7 49.11 9.37 -25.52
N ALA A 8 49.22 8.41 -24.60
CA ALA A 8 48.16 7.45 -24.39
C ALA A 8 47.02 8.18 -23.62
N ILE A 9 45.97 8.51 -24.33
CA ILE A 9 44.73 8.98 -23.71
C ILE A 9 44.04 7.74 -23.17
N THR A 10 44.23 7.41 -21.91
CA THR A 10 43.39 6.46 -21.18
C THR A 10 42.03 7.11 -21.00
N GLY A 11 41.11 6.76 -21.90
CA GLY A 11 39.70 7.10 -21.75
C GLY A 11 39.15 6.40 -20.53
N LEU A 12 38.92 7.16 -19.49
CA LEU A 12 38.22 6.68 -18.30
C LEU A 12 36.74 6.51 -18.66
N LEU A 13 36.35 5.28 -18.97
CA LEU A 13 34.96 4.93 -19.12
C LEU A 13 34.30 4.98 -17.75
N TYR A 14 33.65 6.11 -17.45
CA TYR A 14 32.67 6.16 -16.40
C TYR A 14 31.47 5.35 -16.83
N ALA A 15 31.42 4.10 -16.41
CA ALA A 15 30.18 3.36 -16.43
C ALA A 15 29.27 3.98 -15.38
N CYS A 16 28.38 4.88 -15.79
CA CYS A 16 27.21 5.22 -14.99
C CYS A 16 26.41 3.92 -14.84
N ALA A 17 26.62 3.22 -13.75
CA ALA A 17 25.65 2.27 -13.29
C ALA A 17 24.38 3.06 -13.02
N ALA A 18 23.44 3.04 -13.96
CA ALA A 18 22.10 3.50 -13.70
C ALA A 18 21.58 2.58 -12.59
N GLU A 19 21.61 3.08 -11.35
CA GLU A 19 20.84 2.46 -10.31
C GLU A 19 19.40 2.49 -10.78
N ALA A 20 18.87 1.29 -11.09
CA ALA A 20 17.46 1.14 -11.34
C ALA A 20 16.76 1.51 -10.04
N SER A 21 16.39 2.80 -9.89
CA SER A 21 15.50 3.22 -8.85
C SER A 21 14.23 2.42 -9.04
N GLN A 22 13.95 1.52 -8.10
CA GLN A 22 12.68 0.83 -8.09
C GLN A 22 11.62 1.89 -7.89
N GLU A 23 10.91 2.21 -8.97
CA GLU A 23 9.79 3.13 -8.88
C GLU A 23 8.76 2.53 -7.93
N GLN A 24 8.36 3.33 -6.93
CA GLN A 24 7.29 3.00 -6.03
C GLN A 24 6.01 2.82 -6.83
N SER A 25 5.46 1.61 -6.81
CA SER A 25 4.19 1.31 -7.45
C SER A 25 3.06 1.41 -6.43
N THR A 26 1.90 1.85 -6.90
CA THR A 26 0.68 1.84 -6.09
C THR A 26 -0.27 0.79 -6.64
N ILE A 27 -0.63 -0.17 -5.80
CA ILE A 27 -1.59 -1.21 -6.12
C ILE A 27 -2.91 -0.86 -5.46
N GLN A 28 -4.00 -0.84 -6.24
CA GLN A 28 -5.32 -0.49 -5.76
C GLN A 28 -6.20 -1.74 -5.67
N LEU A 29 -6.80 -1.93 -4.51
CA LEU A 29 -7.76 -3.00 -4.25
C LEU A 29 -9.14 -2.40 -3.94
N THR A 30 -10.17 -3.15 -4.28
CA THR A 30 -11.56 -2.89 -3.93
C THR A 30 -12.13 -4.08 -3.18
N GLU A 31 -13.39 -4.00 -2.73
CA GLU A 31 -14.03 -5.13 -2.06
C GLU A 31 -14.11 -6.40 -2.93
N ALA A 32 -14.09 -6.25 -4.26
CA ALA A 32 -14.06 -7.38 -5.19
C ALA A 32 -12.76 -8.21 -5.10
N ASP A 33 -11.71 -7.64 -4.52
CA ASP A 33 -10.41 -8.28 -4.37
C ASP A 33 -10.28 -9.09 -3.07
N ALA A 34 -11.32 -9.15 -2.27
CA ALA A 34 -11.31 -9.94 -1.03
C ALA A 34 -10.93 -11.40 -1.29
N GLY A 35 -10.05 -11.94 -0.47
CA GLY A 35 -9.56 -13.31 -0.60
C GLY A 35 -8.40 -13.51 -1.57
N ARG A 36 -7.93 -12.46 -2.24
CA ARG A 36 -6.81 -12.54 -3.19
C ARG A 36 -5.45 -12.63 -2.50
N LEU A 37 -4.51 -13.22 -3.22
CA LEU A 37 -3.09 -13.11 -2.95
C LEU A 37 -2.53 -11.92 -3.73
N VAL A 38 -1.93 -10.97 -3.04
CA VAL A 38 -1.37 -9.74 -3.63
C VAL A 38 0.13 -9.73 -3.43
N GLU A 39 0.87 -9.54 -4.50
CA GLU A 39 2.33 -9.44 -4.45
C GLU A 39 2.76 -7.98 -4.52
N LEU A 40 3.61 -7.57 -3.59
CA LEU A 40 4.22 -6.25 -3.52
C LEU A 40 5.73 -6.36 -3.47
N ARG A 41 6.40 -5.27 -3.78
CA ARG A 41 7.82 -5.08 -3.50
C ARG A 41 7.99 -4.13 -2.34
N VAL A 42 9.09 -4.23 -1.62
CA VAL A 42 9.43 -3.25 -0.59
C VAL A 42 9.42 -1.85 -1.19
N GLY A 43 8.69 -0.94 -0.55
CA GLY A 43 8.48 0.43 -1.02
C GLY A 43 7.16 0.65 -1.77
N ASP A 44 6.47 -0.40 -2.19
CA ASP A 44 5.18 -0.27 -2.85
C ASP A 44 4.10 0.21 -1.88
N ILE A 45 3.14 0.91 -2.43
CA ILE A 45 1.95 1.38 -1.71
C ILE A 45 0.75 0.52 -2.08
N LEU A 46 0.02 0.09 -1.07
CA LEU A 46 -1.27 -0.58 -1.22
C LEU A 46 -2.37 0.37 -0.81
N GLU A 47 -3.33 0.58 -1.70
CA GLU A 47 -4.55 1.34 -1.39
C GLU A 47 -5.75 0.41 -1.44
N VAL A 48 -6.49 0.34 -0.34
CA VAL A 48 -7.73 -0.44 -0.25
C VAL A 48 -8.89 0.53 -0.15
N THR A 49 -9.79 0.49 -1.14
CA THR A 49 -10.98 1.34 -1.19
C THR A 49 -12.22 0.49 -0.98
N LEU A 50 -12.94 0.77 0.08
CA LEU A 50 -14.11 0.01 0.51
C LEU A 50 -15.30 0.94 0.70
N PRO A 51 -16.53 0.47 0.42
CA PRO A 51 -17.70 1.28 0.68
C PRO A 51 -17.89 1.51 2.19
N GLY A 52 -18.33 2.70 2.56
CA GLY A 52 -18.57 3.04 3.94
C GLY A 52 -19.45 4.26 4.11
N ASN A 53 -19.98 4.44 5.31
CA ASN A 53 -20.76 5.60 5.69
C ASN A 53 -20.50 5.94 7.15
N PRO A 54 -19.56 6.89 7.42
CA PRO A 54 -19.19 7.25 8.79
C PRO A 54 -20.33 7.80 9.63
N THR A 55 -21.39 8.33 9.00
CA THR A 55 -22.54 8.87 9.73
C THR A 55 -23.32 7.81 10.52
N THR A 56 -23.13 6.54 10.17
CA THR A 56 -23.74 5.41 10.88
C THR A 56 -22.95 4.96 12.11
N GLY A 57 -21.75 5.51 12.30
CA GLY A 57 -20.81 5.11 13.36
C GLY A 57 -19.95 3.91 13.00
N PHE A 58 -20.16 3.28 11.86
CA PHE A 58 -19.30 2.20 11.38
C PHE A 58 -18.02 2.75 10.80
N GLN A 59 -16.90 2.08 11.13
CA GLN A 59 -15.57 2.42 10.68
C GLN A 59 -14.84 1.18 10.19
N TRP A 60 -13.99 1.36 9.16
CA TRP A 60 -13.03 0.35 8.76
C TRP A 60 -11.77 0.48 9.59
N GLU A 61 -11.36 -0.60 10.23
CA GLU A 61 -10.14 -0.67 11.03
C GLU A 61 -9.32 -1.91 10.68
N VAL A 62 -8.01 -1.79 10.85
CA VAL A 62 -7.10 -2.93 10.73
C VAL A 62 -7.30 -3.83 11.95
N SER A 63 -7.64 -5.08 11.69
CA SER A 63 -7.78 -6.11 12.72
C SER A 63 -6.55 -7.01 12.80
N GLU A 64 -5.93 -7.30 11.67
CA GLU A 64 -4.75 -8.15 11.59
C GLU A 64 -3.79 -7.62 10.54
N ILE A 65 -2.53 -7.49 10.92
CA ILE A 65 -1.42 -7.06 10.07
C ILE A 65 -0.10 -7.39 10.77
N ASN A 66 0.91 -7.77 10.00
CA ASN A 66 2.28 -7.80 10.50
C ASN A 66 2.97 -6.51 10.07
N SER A 67 3.17 -5.59 11.02
CA SER A 67 3.74 -4.27 10.76
C SER A 67 5.23 -4.29 10.37
N ALA A 68 5.91 -5.41 10.56
CA ALA A 68 7.27 -5.59 10.05
C ALA A 68 7.31 -5.83 8.53
N ILE A 69 6.16 -6.15 7.92
CA ILE A 69 6.03 -6.44 6.49
C ILE A 69 5.21 -5.36 5.78
N LEU A 70 4.07 -4.98 6.35
CA LEU A 70 3.14 -4.00 5.79
C LEU A 70 2.72 -3.03 6.89
N GLU A 71 2.84 -1.75 6.64
CA GLU A 71 2.61 -0.70 7.64
C GLU A 71 1.52 0.27 7.17
N PRO A 72 0.53 0.59 8.03
CA PRO A 72 -0.46 1.61 7.69
C PRO A 72 0.19 2.98 7.50
N ILE A 73 -0.29 3.74 6.53
CA ILE A 73 0.14 5.11 6.27
C ILE A 73 -1.03 6.07 6.49
N GLY A 74 -0.91 6.94 7.48
CA GLY A 74 -1.94 7.93 7.77
C GLY A 74 -3.24 7.29 8.26
N GLU A 75 -4.32 8.05 8.18
CA GLU A 75 -5.64 7.63 8.62
C GLU A 75 -6.53 7.28 7.42
N PRO A 76 -7.57 6.45 7.63
CA PRO A 76 -8.56 6.19 6.59
C PRO A 76 -9.19 7.48 6.10
N LYS A 77 -9.34 7.61 4.78
CA LYS A 77 -9.89 8.80 4.15
C LYS A 77 -11.25 8.48 3.54
N PHE A 78 -12.26 9.23 3.94
CA PHE A 78 -13.61 9.12 3.41
C PHE A 78 -13.86 10.13 2.29
N GLU A 79 -14.43 9.65 1.19
CA GLU A 79 -14.92 10.47 0.09
C GLU A 79 -16.41 10.19 -0.13
N PRO A 80 -17.30 11.18 0.12
CA PRO A 80 -18.71 10.98 -0.10
C PRO A 80 -19.03 10.84 -1.60
N SER A 81 -20.00 9.99 -1.92
CA SER A 81 -20.46 9.78 -3.30
C SER A 81 -21.40 10.88 -3.80
N SER A 82 -21.93 11.69 -2.90
CA SER A 82 -22.76 12.85 -3.23
C SER A 82 -22.66 13.94 -2.15
N ASN A 83 -23.21 15.13 -2.44
CA ASN A 83 -23.25 16.24 -1.48
C ASN A 83 -24.44 16.12 -0.49
N ALA A 84 -25.26 15.09 -0.60
CA ALA A 84 -26.39 14.89 0.30
C ALA A 84 -25.90 14.55 1.71
N VAL A 85 -26.55 15.14 2.71
CA VAL A 85 -26.25 14.84 4.12
C VAL A 85 -26.56 13.37 4.41
N GLY A 86 -25.60 12.68 5.05
CA GLY A 86 -25.75 11.26 5.38
C GLY A 86 -25.51 10.31 4.23
N SER A 87 -25.02 10.79 3.08
CA SER A 87 -24.70 9.90 1.97
C SER A 87 -23.48 9.03 2.29
N GLY A 88 -23.52 7.77 1.85
CA GLY A 88 -22.37 6.89 1.84
C GLY A 88 -21.32 7.33 0.82
N GLY A 89 -20.22 6.63 0.78
CA GLY A 89 -19.13 6.85 -0.15
C GLY A 89 -18.10 5.77 -0.03
N ASN A 90 -16.86 6.12 -0.27
CA ASN A 90 -15.72 5.21 -0.21
C ASN A 90 -14.73 5.63 0.86
N VAL A 91 -14.22 4.63 1.55
CA VAL A 91 -13.13 4.79 2.52
C VAL A 91 -11.86 4.18 1.93
N THR A 92 -10.79 4.94 1.89
CA THR A 92 -9.48 4.48 1.39
C THR A 92 -8.51 4.34 2.55
N LEU A 93 -7.95 3.14 2.71
CA LEU A 93 -6.87 2.85 3.64
C LEU A 93 -5.59 2.61 2.85
N ARG A 94 -4.48 3.18 3.31
CA ARG A 94 -3.18 3.08 2.65
C ARG A 94 -2.17 2.37 3.51
N PHE A 95 -1.32 1.59 2.85
CA PHE A 95 -0.28 0.81 3.48
C PHE A 95 1.00 0.88 2.65
N GLU A 96 2.14 0.77 3.32
CA GLU A 96 3.44 0.66 2.67
C GLU A 96 4.07 -0.71 2.95
N ALA A 97 4.61 -1.33 1.92
CA ALA A 97 5.41 -2.54 2.07
C ALA A 97 6.79 -2.17 2.60
N VAL A 98 7.10 -2.57 3.83
CA VAL A 98 8.33 -2.16 4.54
C VAL A 98 9.33 -3.29 4.74
N GLY A 99 8.90 -4.54 4.62
CA GLY A 99 9.75 -5.69 4.79
C GLY A 99 9.31 -6.88 3.96
N THR A 100 10.24 -7.76 3.64
CA THR A 100 9.95 -8.99 2.89
C THR A 100 9.27 -10.03 3.77
N GLY A 101 8.36 -10.79 3.19
CA GLY A 101 7.63 -11.86 3.85
C GLY A 101 6.17 -11.90 3.45
N GLN A 102 5.39 -12.62 4.20
CA GLN A 102 3.95 -12.79 3.97
C GLN A 102 3.17 -12.38 5.20
N THR A 103 2.10 -11.64 5.00
CA THR A 103 1.16 -11.26 6.06
C THR A 103 -0.27 -11.35 5.57
N GLU A 104 -1.17 -11.70 6.47
CA GLU A 104 -2.58 -11.45 6.28
C GLU A 104 -2.86 -9.97 6.55
N LEU A 105 -3.71 -9.37 5.75
CA LEU A 105 -4.29 -8.06 6.03
C LEU A 105 -5.79 -8.25 6.21
N THR A 106 -6.26 -8.02 7.42
CA THR A 106 -7.67 -8.11 7.76
C THR A 106 -8.19 -6.76 8.20
N LEU A 107 -9.20 -6.28 7.50
CA LEU A 107 -9.92 -5.05 7.84
C LEU A 107 -11.34 -5.43 8.29
N ILE A 108 -11.80 -4.79 9.35
CA ILE A 108 -13.15 -5.01 9.87
C ILE A 108 -13.98 -3.73 9.79
N HIS A 109 -15.23 -3.87 9.42
CA HIS A 109 -16.22 -2.80 9.41
C HIS A 109 -17.13 -2.96 10.62
N HIS A 110 -16.94 -2.11 11.61
CA HIS A 110 -17.63 -2.23 12.89
C HIS A 110 -17.86 -0.86 13.53
N ARG A 111 -18.64 -0.84 14.57
CA ARG A 111 -18.77 0.33 15.47
C ARG A 111 -17.83 0.16 16.65
N PRO A 112 -16.75 0.97 16.78
CA PRO A 112 -15.74 0.78 17.82
C PRO A 112 -16.28 0.89 19.25
N PHE A 113 -17.39 1.58 19.43
CA PHE A 113 -18.03 1.77 20.74
C PHE A 113 -18.93 0.59 21.16
N GLU A 114 -19.19 -0.36 20.27
CA GLU A 114 -19.96 -1.57 20.58
C GLU A 114 -19.02 -2.72 20.98
N GLU A 115 -19.13 -3.17 22.21
CA GLU A 115 -18.32 -4.30 22.71
C GLU A 115 -19.00 -5.64 22.41
N ASN A 116 -18.17 -6.67 22.09
CA ASN A 116 -18.61 -8.05 21.89
C ASN A 116 -19.63 -8.26 20.76
N ILE A 117 -19.70 -7.34 19.81
CA ILE A 117 -20.52 -7.45 18.62
C ILE A 117 -19.60 -7.79 17.43
N PRO A 118 -19.90 -8.86 16.67
CA PRO A 118 -19.13 -9.20 15.49
C PRO A 118 -19.15 -8.06 14.47
N PRO A 119 -18.07 -7.86 13.69
CA PRO A 119 -18.06 -6.86 12.64
C PRO A 119 -19.14 -7.14 11.60
N MET A 120 -19.68 -6.07 11.01
CA MET A 120 -20.70 -6.16 9.96
C MET A 120 -20.12 -6.75 8.68
N GLN A 121 -18.88 -6.40 8.38
CA GLN A 121 -18.12 -6.90 7.23
C GLN A 121 -16.66 -7.11 7.60
N THR A 122 -16.03 -8.02 6.88
CA THR A 122 -14.60 -8.28 6.98
C THR A 122 -14.01 -8.33 5.58
N PHE A 123 -12.88 -7.66 5.40
CA PHE A 123 -12.09 -7.71 4.17
C PHE A 123 -10.75 -8.34 4.48
N GLU A 124 -10.42 -9.41 3.78
CA GLU A 124 -9.15 -10.15 3.97
C GLU A 124 -8.42 -10.32 2.65
N VAL A 125 -7.13 -10.07 2.67
CA VAL A 125 -6.21 -10.40 1.58
C VAL A 125 -4.91 -10.93 2.17
N THR A 126 -4.23 -11.77 1.41
CA THR A 126 -2.88 -12.23 1.74
C THR A 126 -1.88 -11.41 0.98
N ILE A 127 -0.93 -10.80 1.68
CA ILE A 127 0.10 -9.94 1.10
C ILE A 127 1.44 -10.65 1.15
N THR A 128 2.08 -10.76 0.00
CA THR A 128 3.46 -11.24 -0.11
C THR A 128 4.35 -10.08 -0.57
N VAL A 129 5.38 -9.77 0.20
CA VAL A 129 6.34 -8.70 -0.12
C VAL A 129 7.69 -9.34 -0.45
N ARG A 130 8.24 -8.93 -1.57
CA ARG A 130 9.55 -9.38 -2.06
C ARG A 130 10.59 -8.27 -2.06
#